data_ca9d345f6b5f0cfce423d2150523bd4f
#
_entry.id   ca9d345f6b5f0cfce423d2150523bd4f
#
_cell.length_a   1.000
_cell.length_b   1.000
_cell.length_c   1.000
_cell.angle_alpha   90.00
_cell.angle_beta   90.00
_cell.angle_gamma   90.00
#
_symmetry.space_group_name_H-M   'P 1'
#
loop_
_entity.id
_entity.type
_entity.pdbx_description
1 polymer ?
#
loop_
_entity_poly.entity_id
_entity_poly.type
_entity_poly.pdbx_seq_one_letter_code
_entity_poly.pdbx_strand_id
1 'polypeptide(L)'
;MSYCNNPKLTLEEKELAILREAIDIAEQKKGKKVVSDPDVKKIIAILEDFLKKKKLVCYGGTAINNILPLADQFYNKDIEIPDYDFYSPDALDDAKELADIYYKEGFQEVEAKAGVHHGTYKVYVNFIPVADITYLERALFKRIQKSAIRVYGILYCPPTYLRMNMYLELSRPAGDISRWEKVLKRLLLLNKNYPLRGKHCDPKEFQRQFEEIDSKKEEKLYYVVRDSFIDQGLIFFGGYASFLYSSYMSTKQKKLFQKTPDFDVLAEEPEQAAVILKERLEDFDYKGVKLIKHDGIGELIAPHYEIKVKIDNIDETVAFIYKPLACHSYNVIKKGNKTIRVATIDTMLSFYFAFYYSDRSYYDVNRILCMAQYLFDVQQKNRLQQKGLLKRFSINCYGKQDTLEEMRNTKALKYKELKNKRDSKEYESWFLRYIPFEKHEEKENKKSKTGKKSKTGKKSKTGKKSKTGKKGKSNKTRKNILNIFNI
;
A
#
# COMPACT_ATOMS: atom_id res chain seq x y z
N MET A 1 -20.36 -28.17 24.46
CA MET A 1 -21.74 -27.89 23.99
C MET A 1 -22.51 -27.00 24.99
N SER A 2 -21.99 -25.82 25.28
CA SER A 2 -22.67 -24.83 26.18
C SER A 2 -23.86 -24.12 25.51
N TYR A 3 -23.91 -24.14 24.19
CA TYR A 3 -24.94 -23.42 23.41
C TYR A 3 -26.33 -24.09 23.51
N CYS A 4 -26.41 -25.41 23.57
CA CYS A 4 -27.69 -26.14 23.61
C CYS A 4 -28.55 -25.77 24.81
N ASN A 5 -27.91 -25.43 25.94
CA ASN A 5 -28.61 -25.12 27.19
C ASN A 5 -28.74 -23.61 27.47
N ASN A 6 -28.36 -22.73 26.53
CA ASN A 6 -28.50 -21.30 26.72
C ASN A 6 -29.94 -20.87 26.41
N PRO A 7 -30.73 -20.40 27.40
CA PRO A 7 -32.13 -20.04 27.22
C PRO A 7 -32.30 -18.73 26.45
N LYS A 8 -31.21 -17.97 26.22
CA LYS A 8 -31.22 -16.68 25.51
C LYS A 8 -31.09 -16.84 24.01
N LEU A 9 -30.77 -18.04 23.48
CA LEU A 9 -30.60 -18.31 22.07
C LEU A 9 -31.85 -18.99 21.49
N THR A 10 -32.25 -18.57 20.31
CA THR A 10 -33.28 -19.25 19.50
C THR A 10 -32.81 -20.63 19.05
N LEU A 11 -33.70 -21.44 18.50
CA LEU A 11 -33.36 -22.75 17.95
C LEU A 11 -32.33 -22.61 16.80
N GLU A 12 -32.58 -21.67 15.89
CA GLU A 12 -31.72 -21.36 14.74
C GLU A 12 -30.33 -20.90 15.19
N GLU A 13 -30.24 -20.04 16.21
CA GLU A 13 -28.96 -19.59 16.74
C GLU A 13 -28.15 -20.72 17.36
N LYS A 14 -28.80 -21.66 18.02
CA LYS A 14 -28.16 -22.89 18.57
C LYS A 14 -27.67 -23.77 17.42
N GLU A 15 -28.48 -24.00 16.40
CA GLU A 15 -28.11 -24.81 15.24
C GLU A 15 -26.91 -24.18 14.49
N LEU A 16 -26.91 -22.86 14.27
CA LEU A 16 -25.80 -22.15 13.68
C LEU A 16 -24.52 -22.21 14.54
N ALA A 17 -24.64 -22.20 15.87
CA ALA A 17 -23.50 -22.36 16.75
C ALA A 17 -22.88 -23.77 16.66
N ILE A 18 -23.71 -24.79 16.57
CA ILE A 18 -23.28 -26.20 16.36
C ILE A 18 -22.58 -26.35 15.01
N LEU A 19 -23.15 -25.74 13.95
CA LEU A 19 -22.56 -25.76 12.60
C LEU A 19 -21.19 -25.06 12.59
N ARG A 20 -21.06 -23.89 13.23
CA ARG A 20 -19.79 -23.16 13.33
C ARG A 20 -18.72 -24.00 14.07
N GLU A 21 -19.07 -24.62 15.18
CA GLU A 21 -18.15 -25.52 15.91
C GLU A 21 -17.68 -26.68 15.02
N ALA A 22 -18.59 -27.30 14.25
CA ALA A 22 -18.24 -28.36 13.31
C ALA A 22 -17.32 -27.86 12.18
N ILE A 23 -17.55 -26.65 11.64
CA ILE A 23 -16.69 -26.00 10.64
C ILE A 23 -15.30 -25.76 11.24
N ASP A 24 -15.22 -25.16 12.43
CA ASP A 24 -13.95 -24.86 13.10
C ASP A 24 -13.11 -26.13 13.32
N ILE A 25 -13.75 -27.23 13.76
CA ILE A 25 -13.08 -28.53 13.94
C ILE A 25 -12.57 -29.09 12.60
N ALA A 26 -13.38 -29.00 11.56
CA ALA A 26 -13.01 -29.47 10.22
C ALA A 26 -11.84 -28.66 9.64
N GLU A 27 -11.88 -27.34 9.77
CA GLU A 27 -10.81 -26.42 9.35
C GLU A 27 -9.52 -26.68 10.13
N GLN A 28 -9.59 -26.84 11.44
CA GLN A 28 -8.42 -27.18 12.26
C GLN A 28 -7.78 -28.52 11.83
N LYS A 29 -8.60 -29.55 11.58
CA LYS A 29 -8.11 -30.86 11.12
C LYS A 29 -7.45 -30.77 9.75
N LYS A 30 -8.07 -30.02 8.81
CA LYS A 30 -7.53 -29.77 7.48
C LYS A 30 -6.23 -28.98 7.56
N GLY A 31 -6.21 -27.91 8.37
CA GLY A 31 -5.03 -27.06 8.55
C GLY A 31 -3.85 -27.84 9.11
N LYS A 32 -4.03 -28.62 10.18
CA LYS A 32 -2.98 -29.47 10.75
C LYS A 32 -2.39 -30.43 9.72
N LYS A 33 -3.23 -31.04 8.87
CA LYS A 33 -2.77 -31.94 7.81
C LYS A 33 -1.88 -31.22 6.81
N VAL A 34 -2.27 -30.00 6.39
CA VAL A 34 -1.53 -29.21 5.40
C VAL A 34 -0.21 -28.71 5.98
N VAL A 35 -0.20 -28.15 7.19
CA VAL A 35 1.02 -27.64 7.84
C VAL A 35 2.01 -28.76 8.20
N SER A 36 1.52 -29.97 8.50
CA SER A 36 2.38 -31.12 8.80
C SER A 36 3.00 -31.77 7.55
N ASP A 37 2.52 -31.43 6.35
CA ASP A 37 3.03 -31.98 5.09
C ASP A 37 4.52 -31.65 4.91
N PRO A 38 5.38 -32.65 4.62
CA PRO A 38 6.82 -32.45 4.44
C PRO A 38 7.15 -31.49 3.32
N ASP A 39 6.41 -31.53 2.20
CA ASP A 39 6.63 -30.63 1.06
C ASP A 39 6.31 -29.19 1.42
N VAL A 40 5.21 -28.94 2.16
CA VAL A 40 4.85 -27.60 2.63
C VAL A 40 5.92 -27.07 3.59
N LYS A 41 6.43 -27.88 4.51
CA LYS A 41 7.54 -27.47 5.39
C LYS A 41 8.81 -27.13 4.61
N LYS A 42 9.15 -27.93 3.60
CA LYS A 42 10.30 -27.67 2.72
C LYS A 42 10.09 -26.38 1.94
N ILE A 43 8.91 -26.14 1.39
CA ILE A 43 8.55 -24.91 0.67
C ILE A 43 8.78 -23.68 1.55
N ILE A 44 8.25 -23.69 2.79
CA ILE A 44 8.39 -22.56 3.72
C ILE A 44 9.85 -22.36 4.12
N ALA A 45 10.60 -23.42 4.40
CA ALA A 45 12.02 -23.32 4.76
C ALA A 45 12.87 -22.66 3.64
N ILE A 46 12.64 -23.04 2.39
CA ILE A 46 13.31 -22.44 1.23
C ILE A 46 13.00 -20.95 1.12
N LEU A 47 11.72 -20.56 1.29
CA LEU A 47 11.32 -19.15 1.25
C LEU A 47 11.97 -18.34 2.36
N GLU A 48 11.95 -18.85 3.59
CA GLU A 48 12.58 -18.17 4.73
C GLU A 48 14.08 -17.99 4.56
N ASP A 49 14.76 -18.98 4.00
CA ASP A 49 16.19 -18.89 3.68
C ASP A 49 16.46 -17.87 2.57
N PHE A 50 15.60 -17.80 1.56
CA PHE A 50 15.66 -16.76 0.52
C PHE A 50 15.54 -15.37 1.12
N LEU A 51 14.53 -15.15 1.98
CA LEU A 51 14.30 -13.88 2.68
C LEU A 51 15.52 -13.46 3.52
N LYS A 52 16.12 -14.41 4.26
CA LYS A 52 17.31 -14.18 5.10
C LYS A 52 18.54 -13.81 4.26
N LYS A 53 18.81 -14.55 3.19
CA LYS A 53 19.96 -14.35 2.28
C LYS A 53 19.87 -13.00 1.54
N LYS A 54 18.71 -12.69 1.00
CA LYS A 54 18.46 -11.45 0.24
C LYS A 54 18.23 -10.24 1.15
N LYS A 55 17.99 -10.46 2.46
CA LYS A 55 17.62 -9.41 3.43
C LYS A 55 16.40 -8.60 2.99
N LEU A 56 15.40 -9.29 2.43
CA LEU A 56 14.14 -8.68 2.03
C LEU A 56 13.27 -8.38 3.24
N VAL A 57 12.33 -7.46 3.10
CA VAL A 57 11.56 -6.94 4.23
C VAL A 57 10.09 -7.33 4.09
N CYS A 58 9.61 -8.18 5.00
CA CYS A 58 8.21 -8.62 5.03
C CYS A 58 7.29 -7.53 5.54
N TYR A 59 6.08 -7.45 4.95
CA TYR A 59 4.99 -6.57 5.37
C TYR A 59 3.68 -7.37 5.50
N GLY A 60 2.56 -6.70 5.64
CA GLY A 60 1.25 -7.36 5.69
C GLY A 60 0.95 -8.09 7.01
N GLY A 61 0.07 -9.08 6.92
CA GLY A 61 -0.44 -9.79 8.10
C GLY A 61 0.63 -10.57 8.84
N THR A 62 1.45 -11.32 8.13
CA THR A 62 2.53 -12.14 8.68
C THR A 62 3.57 -11.28 9.38
N ALA A 63 3.90 -10.11 8.82
CA ALA A 63 4.82 -9.17 9.45
C ALA A 63 4.28 -8.64 10.78
N ILE A 64 3.01 -8.20 10.82
CA ILE A 64 2.37 -7.72 12.06
C ILE A 64 2.38 -8.84 13.10
N ASN A 65 1.94 -10.04 12.72
CA ASN A 65 1.87 -11.19 13.63
C ASN A 65 3.23 -11.52 14.24
N ASN A 66 4.28 -11.58 13.44
CA ASN A 66 5.59 -12.06 13.87
C ASN A 66 6.39 -11.05 14.71
N ILE A 67 6.07 -9.77 14.64
CA ILE A 67 6.67 -8.76 15.54
C ILE A 67 5.90 -8.64 16.87
N LEU A 68 4.67 -9.16 16.98
CA LEU A 68 3.90 -9.14 18.22
C LEU A 68 4.41 -10.18 19.20
N PRO A 69 4.27 -9.93 20.53
CA PRO A 69 4.46 -10.96 21.55
C PRO A 69 3.53 -12.17 21.30
N LEU A 70 3.97 -13.36 21.67
CA LEU A 70 3.22 -14.61 21.44
C LEU A 70 1.76 -14.56 21.91
N ALA A 71 1.49 -13.89 23.05
CA ALA A 71 0.14 -13.76 23.59
C ALA A 71 -0.81 -12.90 22.74
N ASP A 72 -0.27 -12.02 21.87
CA ASP A 72 -1.03 -11.13 21.01
C ASP A 72 -0.96 -11.56 19.53
N GLN A 73 -0.27 -12.66 19.20
CA GLN A 73 -0.24 -13.22 17.84
C GLN A 73 -1.62 -13.79 17.48
N PHE A 74 -2.03 -13.55 16.23
CA PHE A 74 -3.36 -13.91 15.75
C PHE A 74 -3.36 -15.02 14.68
N TYR A 75 -2.18 -15.44 14.18
CA TYR A 75 -2.04 -16.59 13.31
C TYR A 75 -1.63 -17.84 14.12
N ASN A 76 -2.32 -18.92 13.87
CA ASN A 76 -1.99 -20.20 14.46
C ASN A 76 -1.08 -21.00 13.53
N LYS A 77 0.22 -21.05 13.86
CA LYS A 77 1.25 -21.75 13.08
C LYS A 77 1.04 -23.26 12.96
N ASP A 78 0.21 -23.84 13.82
CA ASP A 78 -0.06 -25.28 13.80
C ASP A 78 -1.12 -25.69 12.76
N ILE A 79 -1.87 -24.70 12.23
CA ILE A 79 -2.98 -24.92 11.30
C ILE A 79 -2.99 -24.01 10.09
N GLU A 80 -2.17 -22.96 10.07
CA GLU A 80 -2.11 -21.96 8.99
C GLU A 80 -0.72 -21.87 8.37
N ILE A 81 -0.66 -21.93 7.03
CA ILE A 81 0.58 -21.62 6.29
C ILE A 81 0.79 -20.11 6.35
N PRO A 82 1.99 -19.62 6.71
CA PRO A 82 2.27 -18.20 6.66
C PRO A 82 2.21 -17.67 5.22
N ASP A 83 1.46 -16.60 5.01
CA ASP A 83 1.40 -15.85 3.76
C ASP A 83 2.46 -14.75 3.80
N TYR A 84 3.55 -14.95 3.05
CA TYR A 84 4.67 -14.01 3.04
C TYR A 84 4.51 -12.95 1.96
N ASP A 85 4.06 -11.78 2.38
CA ASP A 85 4.15 -10.54 1.59
C ASP A 85 5.50 -9.85 1.88
N PHE A 86 6.30 -9.53 0.88
CA PHE A 86 7.56 -8.82 1.10
C PHE A 86 7.94 -7.86 -0.01
N TYR A 87 8.67 -6.82 0.37
CA TYR A 87 9.19 -5.83 -0.55
C TYR A 87 10.55 -6.23 -1.11
N SER A 88 10.74 -5.92 -2.39
CA SER A 88 12.03 -6.00 -3.06
C SER A 88 12.22 -4.82 -4.02
N PRO A 89 13.43 -4.24 -4.11
CA PRO A 89 13.77 -3.29 -5.16
C PRO A 89 13.96 -3.94 -6.53
N ASP A 90 14.02 -5.27 -6.59
CA ASP A 90 14.24 -6.08 -7.79
C ASP A 90 13.18 -7.19 -7.90
N ALA A 91 11.91 -6.87 -7.55
CA ALA A 91 10.83 -7.83 -7.33
C ALA A 91 10.57 -8.80 -8.50
N LEU A 92 10.70 -8.33 -9.75
CA LEU A 92 10.55 -9.15 -10.95
C LEU A 92 11.61 -10.25 -11.01
N ASP A 93 12.88 -9.88 -10.80
CA ASP A 93 14.00 -10.81 -10.89
C ASP A 93 14.03 -11.74 -9.67
N ASP A 94 13.67 -11.24 -8.49
CA ASP A 94 13.54 -12.04 -7.27
C ASP A 94 12.44 -13.11 -7.37
N ALA A 95 11.33 -12.79 -8.04
CA ALA A 95 10.27 -13.78 -8.29
C ALA A 95 10.74 -14.93 -9.19
N LYS A 96 11.51 -14.62 -10.25
CA LYS A 96 12.10 -15.64 -11.12
C LYS A 96 13.16 -16.46 -10.39
N GLU A 97 14.05 -15.80 -9.63
CA GLU A 97 15.10 -16.46 -8.86
C GLU A 97 14.51 -17.43 -7.84
N LEU A 98 13.48 -17.01 -7.11
CA LEU A 98 12.80 -17.87 -6.14
C LEU A 98 12.14 -19.07 -6.82
N ALA A 99 11.51 -18.88 -7.99
CA ALA A 99 10.96 -19.98 -8.79
C ALA A 99 12.06 -20.95 -9.26
N ASP A 100 13.21 -20.45 -9.73
CA ASP A 100 14.36 -21.28 -10.14
C ASP A 100 14.92 -22.09 -8.95
N ILE A 101 14.94 -21.51 -7.74
CA ILE A 101 15.39 -22.22 -6.53
C ILE A 101 14.43 -23.39 -6.23
N TYR A 102 13.12 -23.18 -6.22
CA TYR A 102 12.16 -24.26 -6.00
C TYR A 102 12.28 -25.38 -7.05
N TYR A 103 12.45 -25.02 -8.30
CA TYR A 103 12.64 -26.02 -9.37
C TYR A 103 13.91 -26.84 -9.17
N LYS A 104 15.03 -26.22 -8.79
CA LYS A 104 16.29 -26.90 -8.49
C LYS A 104 16.18 -27.83 -7.27
N GLU A 105 15.33 -27.49 -6.32
CA GLU A 105 15.04 -28.29 -5.13
C GLU A 105 14.08 -29.46 -5.38
N GLY A 106 13.67 -29.66 -6.66
CA GLY A 106 12.92 -30.81 -7.14
C GLY A 106 11.41 -30.59 -7.29
N PHE A 107 10.89 -29.40 -7.07
CA PHE A 107 9.48 -29.10 -7.30
C PHE A 107 9.23 -28.89 -8.79
N GLN A 108 8.25 -29.62 -9.35
CA GLN A 108 7.95 -29.58 -10.81
C GLN A 108 6.95 -28.46 -11.15
N GLU A 109 5.89 -28.32 -10.36
CA GLU A 109 4.81 -27.37 -10.56
C GLU A 109 5.16 -26.02 -9.92
N VAL A 110 6.04 -25.25 -10.60
CA VAL A 110 6.51 -23.94 -10.13
C VAL A 110 6.20 -22.88 -11.16
N GLU A 111 5.53 -21.81 -10.73
CA GLU A 111 5.20 -20.65 -11.58
C GLU A 111 5.44 -19.35 -10.83
N ALA A 112 6.08 -18.37 -11.46
CA ALA A 112 6.06 -16.97 -11.05
C ALA A 112 5.26 -16.14 -12.07
N LYS A 113 4.30 -15.33 -11.58
CA LYS A 113 3.44 -14.53 -12.45
C LYS A 113 3.14 -13.14 -11.88
N ALA A 114 2.86 -12.18 -12.77
CA ALA A 114 2.45 -10.83 -12.39
C ALA A 114 1.07 -10.86 -11.71
N GLY A 115 0.97 -10.22 -10.55
CA GLY A 115 -0.27 -10.00 -9.80
C GLY A 115 -1.25 -9.08 -10.53
N VAL A 116 -2.37 -8.76 -9.89
CA VAL A 116 -3.35 -7.78 -10.40
C VAL A 116 -2.75 -6.38 -10.35
N HIS A 117 -2.11 -6.04 -9.24
CA HIS A 117 -1.39 -4.79 -9.07
C HIS A 117 -0.07 -4.83 -9.82
N HIS A 118 0.22 -3.78 -10.60
CA HIS A 118 1.50 -3.65 -11.27
C HIS A 118 2.64 -3.58 -10.24
N GLY A 119 3.74 -4.27 -10.51
CA GLY A 119 4.88 -4.34 -9.59
C GLY A 119 4.76 -5.40 -8.49
N THR A 120 3.64 -6.14 -8.40
CA THR A 120 3.49 -7.29 -7.50
C THR A 120 3.58 -8.59 -8.30
N TYR A 121 4.40 -9.52 -7.84
CA TYR A 121 4.64 -10.83 -8.45
C TYR A 121 4.33 -11.92 -7.45
N LYS A 122 3.62 -12.95 -7.91
CA LYS A 122 3.21 -14.10 -7.10
C LYS A 122 4.00 -15.34 -7.51
N VAL A 123 4.51 -16.06 -6.52
CA VAL A 123 5.18 -17.34 -6.75
C VAL A 123 4.30 -18.47 -6.23
N TYR A 124 4.13 -19.50 -7.05
CA TYR A 124 3.34 -20.69 -6.73
C TYR A 124 4.23 -21.93 -6.80
N VAL A 125 4.03 -22.84 -5.86
CA VAL A 125 4.68 -24.16 -5.84
C VAL A 125 3.60 -25.19 -5.53
N ASN A 126 3.48 -26.22 -6.36
CA ASN A 126 2.43 -27.25 -6.26
C ASN A 126 1.02 -26.61 -6.12
N PHE A 127 0.76 -25.55 -6.91
CA PHE A 127 -0.47 -24.74 -6.89
C PHE A 127 -0.73 -23.96 -5.58
N ILE A 128 0.18 -24.02 -4.60
CA ILE A 128 0.10 -23.24 -3.36
C ILE A 128 0.72 -21.87 -3.61
N PRO A 129 0.03 -20.74 -3.33
CA PRO A 129 0.64 -19.43 -3.33
C PRO A 129 1.61 -19.35 -2.13
N VAL A 130 2.89 -19.09 -2.40
CA VAL A 130 3.92 -19.11 -1.37
C VAL A 130 4.49 -17.73 -1.05
N ALA A 131 4.47 -16.81 -2.02
CA ALA A 131 5.03 -15.48 -1.86
C ALA A 131 4.35 -14.44 -2.73
N ASP A 132 4.09 -13.27 -2.17
CA ASP A 132 3.72 -12.04 -2.87
C ASP A 132 4.89 -11.05 -2.77
N ILE A 133 5.56 -10.80 -3.90
CA ILE A 133 6.75 -9.95 -3.98
C ILE A 133 6.37 -8.62 -4.59
N THR A 134 6.44 -7.54 -3.81
CA THR A 134 6.05 -6.21 -4.26
C THR A 134 7.27 -5.32 -4.47
N TYR A 135 7.33 -4.68 -5.62
CA TYR A 135 8.37 -3.70 -5.93
C TYR A 135 8.29 -2.51 -4.98
N LEU A 136 9.43 -2.13 -4.44
CA LEU A 136 9.57 -0.90 -3.68
C LEU A 136 10.81 -0.15 -4.17
N GLU A 137 10.66 1.16 -4.40
CA GLU A 137 11.76 2.03 -4.82
C GLU A 137 12.97 1.85 -3.88
N ARG A 138 14.18 1.76 -4.47
CA ARG A 138 15.40 1.33 -3.78
C ARG A 138 15.79 2.21 -2.59
N ALA A 139 15.61 3.52 -2.66
CA ALA A 139 15.96 4.42 -1.56
C ALA A 139 14.99 4.23 -0.39
N LEU A 140 13.69 4.12 -0.67
CA LEU A 140 12.64 3.83 0.32
C LEU A 140 12.84 2.44 0.94
N PHE A 141 13.14 1.41 0.12
CA PHE A 141 13.44 0.06 0.60
C PHE A 141 14.60 0.06 1.61
N LYS A 142 15.73 0.68 1.28
CA LYS A 142 16.89 0.77 2.18
C LYS A 142 16.53 1.48 3.49
N ARG A 143 15.69 2.49 3.45
CA ARG A 143 15.26 3.24 4.64
C ARG A 143 14.41 2.38 5.57
N ILE A 144 13.45 1.65 5.01
CA ILE A 144 12.62 0.70 5.76
C ILE A 144 13.48 -0.44 6.30
N GLN A 145 14.39 -0.98 5.48
CA GLN A 145 15.31 -2.06 5.86
C GLN A 145 16.18 -1.67 7.05
N LYS A 146 16.67 -0.41 7.09
CA LYS A 146 17.51 0.10 8.21
C LYS A 146 16.77 0.10 9.55
N SER A 147 15.44 0.31 9.54
CA SER A 147 14.60 0.35 10.74
C SER A 147 13.77 -0.92 10.93
N ALA A 148 13.97 -1.95 10.10
CA ALA A 148 13.24 -3.21 10.17
C ALA A 148 13.52 -3.98 11.47
N ILE A 149 12.47 -4.66 11.97
CA ILE A 149 12.59 -5.55 13.11
C ILE A 149 13.03 -6.93 12.62
N ARG A 150 14.05 -7.52 13.26
CA ARG A 150 14.52 -8.85 12.92
C ARG A 150 13.97 -9.89 13.89
N VAL A 151 13.25 -10.89 13.36
CA VAL A 151 12.76 -12.04 14.14
C VAL A 151 13.20 -13.31 13.41
N TYR A 152 13.87 -14.21 14.09
CA TYR A 152 14.43 -15.47 13.53
C TYR A 152 15.23 -15.29 12.23
N GLY A 153 15.94 -14.15 12.12
CA GLY A 153 16.79 -13.82 10.95
C GLY A 153 16.06 -13.13 9.78
N ILE A 154 14.71 -13.14 9.77
CA ILE A 154 13.88 -12.47 8.78
C ILE A 154 13.65 -11.01 9.20
N LEU A 155 13.61 -10.10 8.23
CA LEU A 155 13.32 -8.69 8.44
C LEU A 155 11.83 -8.40 8.22
N TYR A 156 11.23 -7.67 9.15
CA TYR A 156 9.84 -7.23 9.11
C TYR A 156 9.76 -5.70 9.13
N CYS A 157 8.82 -5.14 8.39
CA CYS A 157 8.59 -3.69 8.37
C CYS A 157 8.44 -3.13 9.78
N PRO A 158 8.98 -1.92 10.04
CA PRO A 158 8.84 -1.27 11.34
C PRO A 158 7.37 -0.94 11.65
N PRO A 159 6.97 -0.91 12.93
CA PRO A 159 5.59 -0.71 13.35
C PRO A 159 4.93 0.54 12.75
N THR A 160 5.69 1.63 12.62
CA THR A 160 5.16 2.88 12.05
C THR A 160 4.82 2.75 10.57
N TYR A 161 5.59 1.98 9.79
CA TYR A 161 5.29 1.70 8.38
C TYR A 161 4.07 0.78 8.24
N LEU A 162 3.98 -0.25 9.07
CA LEU A 162 2.80 -1.13 9.10
C LEU A 162 1.53 -0.36 9.50
N ARG A 163 1.66 0.57 10.45
CA ARG A 163 0.59 1.49 10.87
C ARG A 163 0.12 2.37 9.71
N MET A 164 1.06 2.94 8.95
CA MET A 164 0.76 3.74 7.77
C MET A 164 -0.16 3.01 6.81
N ASN A 165 0.17 1.78 6.45
CA ASN A 165 -0.61 0.97 5.53
C ASN A 165 -2.01 0.67 6.08
N MET A 166 -2.13 0.37 7.38
CA MET A 166 -3.43 0.10 8.00
C MET A 166 -4.31 1.35 8.10
N TYR A 167 -3.75 2.51 8.44
CA TYR A 167 -4.50 3.77 8.41
C TYR A 167 -4.92 4.15 7.00
N LEU A 168 -4.05 3.94 6.02
CA LEU A 168 -4.37 4.17 4.62
C LEU A 168 -5.56 3.30 4.18
N GLU A 169 -5.58 2.00 4.53
CA GLU A 169 -6.67 1.09 4.20
C GLU A 169 -7.99 1.52 4.89
N LEU A 170 -7.95 1.89 6.18
CA LEU A 170 -9.13 2.36 6.93
C LEU A 170 -9.63 3.74 6.46
N SER A 171 -8.84 4.51 5.76
CA SER A 171 -9.20 5.83 5.23
C SER A 171 -9.78 5.79 3.80
N ARG A 172 -9.92 4.61 3.19
CA ARG A 172 -10.36 4.43 1.79
C ARG A 172 -11.75 3.77 1.70
N PRO A 173 -12.84 4.51 1.85
CA PRO A 173 -14.20 3.93 1.82
C PRO A 173 -14.62 3.40 0.44
N ALA A 174 -13.94 3.79 -0.63
CA ALA A 174 -14.14 3.21 -1.97
C ALA A 174 -13.23 2.00 -2.26
N GLY A 175 -12.37 1.61 -1.31
CA GLY A 175 -11.52 0.42 -1.39
C GLY A 175 -12.25 -0.84 -0.89
N ASP A 176 -11.47 -1.87 -0.51
CA ASP A 176 -12.02 -3.12 0.03
C ASP A 176 -12.40 -2.96 1.52
N ILE A 177 -13.62 -2.48 1.76
CA ILE A 177 -14.16 -2.25 3.10
C ILE A 177 -14.41 -3.55 3.87
N SER A 178 -14.50 -4.71 3.21
CA SER A 178 -14.70 -6.01 3.85
C SER A 178 -13.54 -6.37 4.81
N ARG A 179 -12.36 -5.80 4.56
CA ARG A 179 -11.17 -5.99 5.37
C ARG A 179 -11.05 -5.07 6.58
N TRP A 180 -11.87 -4.01 6.68
CA TRP A 180 -11.71 -2.98 7.72
C TRP A 180 -11.74 -3.53 9.14
N GLU A 181 -12.62 -4.46 9.45
CA GLU A 181 -12.68 -5.07 10.78
C GLU A 181 -11.37 -5.78 11.13
N LYS A 182 -10.87 -6.60 10.19
CA LYS A 182 -9.60 -7.32 10.32
C LYS A 182 -8.42 -6.36 10.49
N VAL A 183 -8.37 -5.29 9.69
CA VAL A 183 -7.33 -4.27 9.75
C VAL A 183 -7.38 -3.50 11.06
N LEU A 184 -8.57 -3.12 11.52
CA LEU A 184 -8.73 -2.42 12.80
C LEU A 184 -8.28 -3.28 13.98
N LYS A 185 -8.64 -4.58 14.02
CA LYS A 185 -8.18 -5.51 15.06
C LYS A 185 -6.65 -5.58 15.12
N ARG A 186 -5.98 -5.70 13.96
CA ARG A 186 -4.52 -5.73 13.84
C ARG A 186 -3.88 -4.41 14.28
N LEU A 187 -4.46 -3.28 13.87
CA LEU A 187 -4.00 -1.94 14.27
C LEU A 187 -4.07 -1.73 15.79
N LEU A 188 -5.13 -2.22 16.44
CA LEU A 188 -5.28 -2.14 17.89
C LEU A 188 -4.20 -2.96 18.61
N LEU A 189 -3.89 -4.17 18.14
CA LEU A 189 -2.81 -5.01 18.68
C LEU A 189 -1.44 -4.35 18.47
N LEU A 190 -1.19 -3.79 17.29
CA LEU A 190 0.06 -3.10 17.00
C LEU A 190 0.25 -1.86 17.88
N ASN A 191 -0.81 -1.05 18.06
CA ASN A 191 -0.75 0.15 18.90
C ASN A 191 -0.60 -0.18 20.40
N LYS A 192 -1.14 -1.31 20.87
CA LYS A 192 -0.97 -1.79 22.24
C LYS A 192 0.51 -2.12 22.52
N ASN A 193 1.16 -2.85 21.61
CA ASN A 193 2.51 -3.36 21.80
C ASN A 193 3.62 -2.39 21.38
N TYR A 194 3.33 -1.51 20.43
CA TYR A 194 4.24 -0.50 19.90
C TYR A 194 3.58 0.87 20.00
N PRO A 195 3.47 1.48 21.18
CA PRO A 195 2.83 2.79 21.34
C PRO A 195 3.56 3.86 20.53
N LEU A 196 2.77 4.72 19.87
CA LEU A 196 3.30 5.85 19.11
C LEU A 196 3.82 6.91 20.09
N ARG A 197 5.08 7.29 19.96
CA ARG A 197 5.71 8.32 20.79
C ARG A 197 6.60 9.22 19.95
N GLY A 198 6.34 10.53 19.98
CA GLY A 198 7.27 11.55 19.52
C GLY A 198 8.29 11.89 20.59
N LYS A 199 9.37 12.54 20.21
CA LYS A 199 10.40 13.07 21.11
C LYS A 199 10.17 14.57 21.26
N HIS A 200 10.16 15.08 22.51
CA HIS A 200 10.08 16.53 22.77
C HIS A 200 8.94 17.25 22.03
N CYS A 201 7.69 16.77 22.20
CA CYS A 201 6.53 17.31 21.50
C CYS A 201 6.04 18.60 22.16
N ASP A 202 6.42 19.76 21.62
CA ASP A 202 5.82 21.05 21.96
C ASP A 202 4.73 21.37 20.90
N PRO A 203 3.46 21.58 21.31
CA PRO A 203 2.41 21.99 20.38
C PRO A 203 2.70 23.27 19.59
N LYS A 204 3.61 24.14 20.06
CA LYS A 204 4.04 25.31 19.31
C LYS A 204 4.70 24.96 17.98
N GLU A 205 5.36 23.80 17.93
CA GLU A 205 6.06 23.32 16.74
C GLU A 205 5.12 22.60 15.74
N PHE A 206 3.84 22.45 16.06
CA PHE A 206 2.88 21.77 15.18
C PHE A 206 2.50 22.55 13.93
N GLN A 207 2.79 23.85 13.90
CA GLN A 207 2.59 24.73 12.76
C GLN A 207 3.93 25.26 12.27
N ARG A 208 4.08 25.47 10.96
CA ARG A 208 5.21 26.22 10.42
C ARG A 208 5.17 27.63 11.00
N GLN A 209 6.29 28.14 11.44
CA GLN A 209 6.42 29.51 11.92
C GLN A 209 7.04 30.32 10.79
N PHE A 210 6.57 31.56 10.61
CA PHE A 210 7.19 32.51 9.71
C PHE A 210 8.25 33.33 10.44
N GLU A 211 9.33 33.68 9.76
CA GLU A 211 10.38 34.50 10.32
C GLU A 211 9.97 35.98 10.25
N GLU A 212 9.93 36.66 11.42
CA GLU A 212 9.81 38.13 11.59
C GLU A 212 8.67 38.83 10.80
N ILE A 213 7.50 38.21 10.66
CA ILE A 213 6.36 38.82 9.97
C ILE A 213 5.43 39.55 10.97
N ASP A 214 4.96 40.73 10.56
CA ASP A 214 3.88 41.44 11.26
C ASP A 214 2.62 40.56 11.38
N SER A 215 2.13 40.36 12.58
CA SER A 215 0.97 39.52 12.88
C SER A 215 -0.31 39.86 12.08
N LYS A 216 -0.48 41.13 11.67
CA LYS A 216 -1.62 41.55 10.84
C LYS A 216 -1.46 41.11 9.40
N LYS A 217 -0.25 41.20 8.85
CA LYS A 217 0.07 40.70 7.50
C LYS A 217 -0.10 39.19 7.42
N GLU A 218 0.39 38.47 8.45
CA GLU A 218 0.27 37.02 8.57
C GLU A 218 -1.21 36.60 8.65
N GLU A 219 -2.03 37.26 9.49
CA GLU A 219 -3.44 36.94 9.59
C GLU A 219 -4.22 37.22 8.29
N LYS A 220 -3.90 38.31 7.56
CA LYS A 220 -4.49 38.59 6.23
C LYS A 220 -4.16 37.46 5.25
N LEU A 221 -2.90 37.08 5.16
CA LEU A 221 -2.42 36.00 4.29
C LEU A 221 -3.10 34.66 4.63
N TYR A 222 -3.20 34.34 5.93
CA TYR A 222 -3.92 33.15 6.40
C TYR A 222 -5.37 33.10 5.87
N TYR A 223 -6.12 34.20 5.93
CA TYR A 223 -7.49 34.20 5.45
C TYR A 223 -7.57 34.09 3.91
N VAL A 224 -6.70 34.75 3.18
CA VAL A 224 -6.66 34.68 1.71
C VAL A 224 -6.43 33.23 1.24
N VAL A 225 -5.41 32.57 1.79
CA VAL A 225 -5.08 31.18 1.43
C VAL A 225 -6.19 30.21 1.86
N ARG A 226 -6.64 30.31 3.11
CA ARG A 226 -7.71 29.46 3.65
C ARG A 226 -8.98 29.55 2.80
N ASP A 227 -9.41 30.76 2.52
CA ASP A 227 -10.69 31.00 1.83
C ASP A 227 -10.60 30.59 0.36
N SER A 228 -9.44 30.76 -0.29
CA SER A 228 -9.19 30.22 -1.61
C SER A 228 -9.38 28.70 -1.66
N PHE A 229 -8.84 27.96 -0.71
CA PHE A 229 -8.98 26.51 -0.68
C PHE A 229 -10.40 26.04 -0.29
N ILE A 230 -11.10 26.80 0.57
CA ILE A 230 -12.51 26.54 0.89
C ILE A 230 -13.39 26.73 -0.34
N ASP A 231 -13.20 27.80 -1.09
CA ASP A 231 -13.98 28.15 -2.29
C ASP A 231 -13.74 27.11 -3.40
N GLN A 232 -12.51 26.58 -3.51
CA GLN A 232 -12.18 25.45 -4.40
C GLN A 232 -12.69 24.10 -3.91
N GLY A 233 -13.21 24.00 -2.69
CA GLY A 233 -13.73 22.76 -2.10
C GLY A 233 -12.66 21.69 -1.81
N LEU A 234 -11.40 22.11 -1.57
CA LEU A 234 -10.29 21.20 -1.31
C LEU A 234 -10.38 20.57 0.10
N ILE A 235 -9.64 19.47 0.29
CA ILE A 235 -9.62 18.75 1.57
C ILE A 235 -8.40 19.19 2.38
N PHE A 236 -8.62 19.80 3.52
CA PHE A 236 -7.54 20.18 4.42
C PHE A 236 -7.01 18.97 5.21
N PHE A 237 -5.69 18.87 5.27
CA PHE A 237 -4.97 18.01 6.21
C PHE A 237 -3.72 18.77 6.71
N GLY A 238 -2.85 18.21 7.51
CA GLY A 238 -1.66 18.93 7.97
C GLY A 238 -1.93 19.96 9.08
N GLY A 239 -1.21 21.08 9.05
CA GLY A 239 -1.21 22.09 10.11
C GLY A 239 -2.57 22.70 10.41
N TYR A 240 -3.28 23.18 9.39
CA TYR A 240 -4.61 23.78 9.57
C TYR A 240 -5.65 22.75 10.06
N ALA A 241 -5.63 21.53 9.54
CA ALA A 241 -6.52 20.49 10.04
C ALA A 241 -6.20 20.15 11.50
N SER A 242 -4.93 20.05 11.87
CA SER A 242 -4.49 19.86 13.27
C SER A 242 -4.96 21.00 14.18
N PHE A 243 -4.93 22.25 13.70
CA PHE A 243 -5.51 23.39 14.39
C PHE A 243 -7.02 23.20 14.65
N LEU A 244 -7.77 22.70 13.70
CA LEU A 244 -9.21 22.42 13.90
C LEU A 244 -9.42 21.30 14.94
N TYR A 245 -8.60 20.25 14.90
CA TYR A 245 -8.61 19.18 15.90
C TYR A 245 -8.14 19.63 17.29
N SER A 246 -7.43 20.77 17.40
CA SER A 246 -7.01 21.33 18.69
C SER A 246 -8.19 21.69 19.61
N SER A 247 -9.40 21.82 19.06
CA SER A 247 -10.62 22.01 19.83
C SER A 247 -10.87 20.89 20.87
N TYR A 248 -10.27 19.72 20.67
CA TYR A 248 -10.33 18.55 21.56
C TYR A 248 -9.14 18.45 22.52
N MET A 249 -8.23 19.43 22.49
CA MET A 249 -7.12 19.56 23.42
C MET A 249 -7.52 20.27 24.73
N SER A 250 -6.61 20.21 25.71
CA SER A 250 -6.71 21.06 26.90
C SER A 250 -6.66 22.55 26.52
N THR A 251 -7.30 23.39 27.30
CA THR A 251 -7.33 24.86 27.08
C THR A 251 -5.91 25.44 26.97
N LYS A 252 -4.95 24.91 27.76
CA LYS A 252 -3.55 25.32 27.72
C LYS A 252 -2.91 25.01 26.37
N GLN A 253 -3.08 23.81 25.87
CA GLN A 253 -2.54 23.39 24.57
C GLN A 253 -3.19 24.11 23.39
N LYS A 254 -4.53 24.27 23.43
CA LYS A 254 -5.27 24.98 22.39
C LYS A 254 -4.78 26.43 22.16
N LYS A 255 -4.37 27.11 23.23
CA LYS A 255 -3.85 28.48 23.14
C LYS A 255 -2.51 28.59 22.39
N LEU A 256 -1.79 27.51 22.22
CA LEU A 256 -0.50 27.49 21.51
C LEU A 256 -0.65 27.49 19.98
N PHE A 257 -1.83 27.14 19.47
CA PHE A 257 -2.10 27.21 18.04
C PHE A 257 -2.42 28.64 17.61
N GLN A 258 -1.81 29.07 16.51
CA GLN A 258 -1.96 30.40 15.93
C GLN A 258 -2.67 30.29 14.55
N LYS A 259 -3.11 31.45 14.03
CA LYS A 259 -3.64 31.55 12.67
C LYS A 259 -2.49 31.77 11.67
N THR A 260 -1.62 30.80 11.59
CA THR A 260 -0.45 30.81 10.69
C THR A 260 -0.82 30.14 9.38
N PRO A 261 -0.37 30.66 8.22
CA PRO A 261 -0.58 30.04 6.91
C PRO A 261 0.25 28.76 6.75
N ASP A 262 -0.20 27.68 7.35
CA ASP A 262 0.38 26.33 7.28
C ASP A 262 -0.69 25.38 6.75
N PHE A 263 -0.86 25.39 5.41
CA PHE A 263 -1.91 24.66 4.75
C PHE A 263 -1.35 23.49 3.95
N ASP A 264 -1.88 22.31 4.20
CA ASP A 264 -1.71 21.14 3.35
C ASP A 264 -3.10 20.71 2.89
N VAL A 265 -3.29 20.55 1.58
CA VAL A 265 -4.58 20.21 0.98
C VAL A 265 -4.45 19.14 -0.09
N LEU A 266 -5.55 18.37 -0.28
CA LEU A 266 -5.69 17.45 -1.39
C LEU A 266 -6.48 18.13 -2.50
N ALA A 267 -5.98 18.06 -3.74
CA ALA A 267 -6.62 18.52 -4.95
C ALA A 267 -6.45 17.46 -6.06
N GLU A 268 -7.53 17.14 -6.79
CA GLU A 268 -7.44 16.21 -7.93
C GLU A 268 -6.55 16.76 -9.03
N GLU A 269 -6.61 18.09 -9.25
CA GLU A 269 -5.76 18.84 -10.16
C GLU A 269 -4.89 19.84 -9.38
N PRO A 270 -3.75 19.41 -8.79
CA PRO A 270 -2.95 20.25 -7.90
C PRO A 270 -2.35 21.47 -8.59
N GLU A 271 -2.00 21.34 -9.85
CA GLU A 271 -1.45 22.45 -10.65
C GLU A 271 -2.47 23.57 -10.82
N GLN A 272 -3.68 23.21 -11.21
CA GLN A 272 -4.77 24.17 -11.37
C GLN A 272 -5.10 24.84 -10.04
N ALA A 273 -5.18 24.07 -8.97
CA ALA A 273 -5.44 24.61 -7.63
C ALA A 273 -4.33 25.59 -7.18
N ALA A 274 -3.08 25.30 -7.52
CA ALA A 274 -1.95 26.17 -7.23
C ALA A 274 -2.00 27.48 -8.05
N VAL A 275 -2.37 27.41 -9.33
CA VAL A 275 -2.54 28.61 -10.18
C VAL A 275 -3.66 29.51 -9.66
N ILE A 276 -4.82 28.94 -9.31
CA ILE A 276 -5.95 29.71 -8.73
C ILE A 276 -5.52 30.41 -7.43
N LEU A 277 -4.76 29.72 -6.56
CA LEU A 277 -4.25 30.34 -5.34
C LEU A 277 -3.27 31.47 -5.65
N LYS A 278 -2.37 31.27 -6.62
CA LYS A 278 -1.41 32.29 -7.03
C LYS A 278 -2.12 33.56 -7.53
N GLU A 279 -3.06 33.43 -8.47
CA GLU A 279 -3.84 34.57 -8.99
C GLU A 279 -4.55 35.31 -7.85
N ARG A 280 -5.19 34.57 -6.93
CA ARG A 280 -5.85 35.17 -5.78
C ARG A 280 -4.89 35.91 -4.84
N LEU A 281 -3.68 35.38 -4.63
CA LEU A 281 -2.65 36.06 -3.84
C LEU A 281 -2.18 37.34 -4.53
N GLU A 282 -2.00 37.32 -5.84
CA GLU A 282 -1.62 38.50 -6.66
C GLU A 282 -2.72 39.57 -6.63
N ASP A 283 -4.01 39.21 -6.64
CA ASP A 283 -5.15 40.11 -6.46
C ASP A 283 -5.18 40.83 -5.10
N PHE A 284 -4.57 40.20 -4.09
CA PHE A 284 -4.42 40.75 -2.73
C PHE A 284 -3.08 41.45 -2.50
N ASP A 285 -2.35 41.82 -3.61
CA ASP A 285 -1.06 42.53 -3.63
C ASP A 285 0.15 41.71 -3.10
N TYR A 286 0.04 40.36 -2.97
CA TYR A 286 1.19 39.55 -2.70
C TYR A 286 2.02 39.33 -3.97
N LYS A 287 3.27 39.82 -3.96
CA LYS A 287 4.18 39.72 -5.11
C LYS A 287 5.15 38.52 -4.99
N GLY A 288 5.67 38.11 -6.15
CA GLY A 288 6.71 37.06 -6.17
C GLY A 288 6.21 35.68 -5.73
N VAL A 289 4.94 35.38 -5.99
CA VAL A 289 4.37 34.04 -5.70
C VAL A 289 5.03 32.99 -6.58
N LYS A 290 5.64 31.98 -5.95
CA LYS A 290 6.34 30.87 -6.62
C LYS A 290 5.56 29.58 -6.47
N LEU A 291 5.39 28.87 -7.58
CA LEU A 291 4.86 27.52 -7.62
C LEU A 291 6.02 26.55 -7.87
N ILE A 292 6.31 25.68 -6.91
CA ILE A 292 7.40 24.71 -7.00
C ILE A 292 6.78 23.30 -7.07
N LYS A 293 7.03 22.63 -8.19
CA LYS A 293 6.59 21.24 -8.37
C LYS A 293 7.60 20.29 -7.75
N HIS A 294 7.12 19.40 -6.92
CA HIS A 294 7.89 18.31 -6.33
C HIS A 294 7.46 16.96 -6.91
N ASP A 295 8.43 16.10 -7.22
CA ASP A 295 8.17 14.75 -7.68
C ASP A 295 7.64 13.87 -6.55
N GLY A 296 6.77 12.93 -6.94
CA GLY A 296 6.26 11.91 -6.02
C GLY A 296 7.33 10.89 -5.61
N ILE A 297 6.97 10.01 -4.68
CA ILE A 297 7.78 8.87 -4.25
C ILE A 297 6.91 7.63 -4.38
N GLY A 298 6.95 7.00 -5.58
CA GLY A 298 6.14 5.83 -5.87
C GLY A 298 4.66 6.00 -5.52
N GLU A 299 4.09 5.02 -4.83
CA GLU A 299 2.73 5.07 -4.30
C GLU A 299 2.64 5.68 -2.89
N LEU A 300 3.76 6.15 -2.33
CA LEU A 300 3.81 6.69 -0.98
C LEU A 300 3.37 8.14 -0.91
N ILE A 301 3.91 8.98 -1.80
CA ILE A 301 3.61 10.40 -1.89
C ILE A 301 3.41 10.78 -3.36
N ALA A 302 2.28 11.39 -3.66
CA ALA A 302 1.99 11.90 -4.99
C ALA A 302 2.88 13.10 -5.35
N PRO A 303 3.06 13.40 -6.64
CA PRO A 303 3.55 14.71 -7.07
C PRO A 303 2.70 15.82 -6.45
N HIS A 304 3.36 16.90 -6.01
CA HIS A 304 2.69 17.98 -5.30
C HIS A 304 3.32 19.33 -5.60
N TYR A 305 2.60 20.40 -5.26
CA TYR A 305 3.04 21.77 -5.44
C TYR A 305 3.25 22.44 -4.09
N GLU A 306 4.41 23.10 -3.94
CA GLU A 306 4.70 24.01 -2.86
C GLU A 306 4.46 25.43 -3.33
N ILE A 307 3.73 26.22 -2.55
CA ILE A 307 3.43 27.60 -2.83
C ILE A 307 4.20 28.49 -1.87
N LYS A 308 5.09 29.33 -2.43
CA LYS A 308 5.84 30.32 -1.67
C LYS A 308 5.38 31.73 -2.02
N VAL A 309 5.36 32.57 -1.01
CA VAL A 309 5.06 34.00 -1.12
C VAL A 309 6.24 34.79 -0.61
N LYS A 310 6.62 35.84 -1.32
CA LYS A 310 7.68 36.73 -0.88
C LYS A 310 7.14 37.75 0.13
N ILE A 311 7.61 37.70 1.37
CA ILE A 311 7.21 38.62 2.44
C ILE A 311 8.50 39.21 3.01
N ASP A 312 8.57 40.55 3.04
CA ASP A 312 9.72 41.29 3.55
C ASP A 312 11.09 40.76 3.01
N ASN A 313 11.11 40.38 1.70
CA ASN A 313 12.22 39.77 0.96
C ASN A 313 12.56 38.32 1.29
N ILE A 314 11.79 37.63 2.14
CA ILE A 314 11.93 36.21 2.47
C ILE A 314 10.89 35.40 1.70
N ASP A 315 11.27 34.26 1.14
CA ASP A 315 10.36 33.33 0.46
C ASP A 315 9.73 32.38 1.48
N GLU A 316 8.53 32.66 1.94
CA GLU A 316 7.79 31.87 2.93
C GLU A 316 6.88 30.85 2.27
N THR A 317 6.90 29.59 2.74
CA THR A 317 6.02 28.51 2.28
C THR A 317 4.65 28.62 2.98
N VAL A 318 3.61 28.89 2.20
CA VAL A 318 2.24 29.07 2.71
C VAL A 318 1.36 27.84 2.55
N ALA A 319 1.65 27.00 1.57
CA ALA A 319 0.84 25.80 1.33
C ALA A 319 1.60 24.71 0.57
N PHE A 320 1.14 23.46 0.78
CA PHE A 320 1.40 22.33 -0.12
C PHE A 320 0.07 21.77 -0.64
N ILE A 321 0.03 21.49 -1.95
CA ILE A 321 -1.15 20.92 -2.63
C ILE A 321 -0.79 19.57 -3.20
N TYR A 322 -1.40 18.50 -2.69
CA TYR A 322 -1.10 17.12 -3.04
C TYR A 322 -2.19 16.51 -3.92
N LYS A 323 -1.79 15.72 -4.90
CA LYS A 323 -2.72 14.86 -5.63
C LYS A 323 -3.12 13.68 -4.74
N PRO A 324 -4.43 13.37 -4.57
CA PRO A 324 -4.83 12.16 -3.86
C PRO A 324 -4.47 10.92 -4.67
N LEU A 325 -3.81 9.92 -4.05
CA LEU A 325 -3.48 8.64 -4.67
C LEU A 325 -4.62 7.61 -4.56
N ALA A 326 -5.65 7.94 -3.79
CA ALA A 326 -6.84 7.13 -3.58
C ALA A 326 -8.02 8.01 -3.19
N CYS A 327 -9.23 7.42 -3.03
CA CYS A 327 -10.35 8.14 -2.44
C CYS A 327 -10.19 8.22 -0.92
N HIS A 328 -9.60 9.32 -0.43
CA HIS A 328 -9.29 9.54 1.00
C HIS A 328 -10.47 10.11 1.76
N SER A 329 -10.80 9.52 2.91
CA SER A 329 -11.94 9.91 3.73
C SER A 329 -11.76 11.29 4.38
N TYR A 330 -12.86 12.06 4.42
CA TYR A 330 -12.92 13.38 5.05
C TYR A 330 -14.24 13.59 5.80
N ASN A 331 -14.25 14.55 6.70
CA ASN A 331 -15.42 15.06 7.41
C ASN A 331 -15.73 16.48 6.96
N VAL A 332 -16.99 16.87 7.13
CA VAL A 332 -17.47 18.21 6.78
C VAL A 332 -17.86 18.95 8.07
N ILE A 333 -17.39 20.18 8.22
CA ILE A 333 -17.81 21.11 9.27
C ILE A 333 -18.33 22.39 8.66
N LYS A 334 -19.31 23.01 9.34
CA LYS A 334 -19.83 24.34 8.97
C LYS A 334 -19.29 25.37 9.96
N LYS A 335 -18.77 26.48 9.45
CA LYS A 335 -18.32 27.61 10.25
C LYS A 335 -18.86 28.91 9.62
N GLY A 336 -19.92 29.44 10.20
CA GLY A 336 -20.73 30.49 9.56
C GLY A 336 -21.34 29.95 8.26
N ASN A 337 -21.21 30.70 7.19
CA ASN A 337 -21.69 30.31 5.84
C ASN A 337 -20.73 29.43 5.07
N LYS A 338 -19.55 29.09 5.63
CA LYS A 338 -18.52 28.32 4.94
C LYS A 338 -18.60 26.85 5.30
N THR A 339 -18.45 26.00 4.29
CA THR A 339 -18.35 24.54 4.42
C THR A 339 -16.89 24.13 4.28
N ILE A 340 -16.32 23.56 5.33
CA ILE A 340 -14.91 23.17 5.37
C ILE A 340 -14.83 21.65 5.34
N ARG A 341 -14.03 21.11 4.42
CA ARG A 341 -13.75 19.68 4.30
C ARG A 341 -12.41 19.37 4.94
N VAL A 342 -12.39 18.47 5.89
CA VAL A 342 -11.20 18.14 6.69
C VAL A 342 -10.97 16.64 6.65
N ALA A 343 -9.77 16.22 6.32
CA ALA A 343 -9.37 14.81 6.33
C ALA A 343 -9.69 14.16 7.68
N THR A 344 -10.12 12.89 7.66
CA THR A 344 -10.25 12.12 8.90
C THR A 344 -8.89 11.91 9.55
N ILE A 345 -8.87 11.61 10.85
CA ILE A 345 -7.61 11.31 11.55
C ILE A 345 -6.89 10.13 10.90
N ASP A 346 -7.62 9.10 10.43
CA ASP A 346 -7.02 7.95 9.74
C ASP A 346 -6.31 8.39 8.44
N THR A 347 -6.92 9.28 7.65
CA THR A 347 -6.28 9.89 6.47
C THR A 347 -5.04 10.69 6.87
N MET A 348 -5.13 11.57 7.86
CA MET A 348 -4.00 12.40 8.29
C MET A 348 -2.83 11.54 8.79
N LEU A 349 -3.10 10.51 9.59
CA LEU A 349 -2.07 9.60 10.10
C LEU A 349 -1.39 8.81 8.97
N SER A 350 -2.13 8.39 7.94
CA SER A 350 -1.53 7.73 6.78
C SER A 350 -0.53 8.65 6.07
N PHE A 351 -0.87 9.93 5.85
CA PHE A 351 0.04 10.91 5.23
C PHE A 351 1.24 11.24 6.13
N TYR A 352 1.05 11.45 7.42
CA TYR A 352 2.16 11.77 8.33
C TYR A 352 3.19 10.66 8.39
N PHE A 353 2.75 9.39 8.44
CA PHE A 353 3.70 8.28 8.38
C PHE A 353 4.33 8.10 7.01
N ALA A 354 3.64 8.47 5.91
CA ALA A 354 4.25 8.53 4.59
C ALA A 354 5.36 9.60 4.53
N PHE A 355 5.09 10.79 5.06
CA PHE A 355 6.09 11.87 5.15
C PHE A 355 7.30 11.49 6.03
N TYR A 356 7.07 10.74 7.11
CA TYR A 356 8.14 10.21 7.96
C TYR A 356 9.17 9.37 7.16
N TYR A 357 8.70 8.63 6.14
CA TYR A 357 9.57 7.78 5.31
C TYR A 357 10.04 8.46 4.02
N SER A 358 9.63 9.69 3.73
CA SER A 358 9.92 10.36 2.46
C SER A 358 11.33 10.89 2.32
N ASP A 359 12.02 11.23 3.44
CA ASP A 359 13.34 11.87 3.46
C ASP A 359 13.45 13.17 2.68
N ARG A 360 12.42 13.98 2.80
CA ARG A 360 12.40 15.32 2.22
C ARG A 360 12.81 16.34 3.28
N SER A 361 13.66 17.28 2.91
CA SER A 361 14.21 18.29 3.84
C SER A 361 13.16 19.21 4.46
N TYR A 362 12.02 19.39 3.79
CA TYR A 362 10.90 20.21 4.28
C TYR A 362 9.96 19.47 5.23
N TYR A 363 10.21 18.17 5.53
CA TYR A 363 9.49 17.42 6.54
C TYR A 363 10.35 17.20 7.78
N ASP A 364 10.07 17.91 8.86
CA ASP A 364 10.66 17.60 10.15
C ASP A 364 10.06 16.32 10.75
N VAL A 365 10.89 15.31 10.91
CA VAL A 365 10.51 13.96 11.36
C VAL A 365 9.94 13.98 12.79
N ASN A 366 10.54 14.79 13.71
CA ASN A 366 10.05 14.86 15.07
C ASN A 366 8.69 15.56 15.15
N ARG A 367 8.54 16.69 14.43
CA ARG A 367 7.27 17.40 14.29
C ARG A 367 6.17 16.49 13.79
N ILE A 368 6.42 15.72 12.71
CA ILE A 368 5.45 14.78 12.13
C ILE A 368 5.02 13.71 13.14
N LEU A 369 5.97 13.10 13.86
CA LEU A 369 5.65 12.10 14.88
C LEU A 369 4.87 12.69 16.04
N CYS A 370 5.17 13.91 16.46
CA CYS A 370 4.44 14.60 17.52
C CYS A 370 3.02 14.96 17.10
N MET A 371 2.82 15.45 15.88
CA MET A 371 1.50 15.70 15.31
C MET A 371 0.69 14.40 15.18
N ALA A 372 1.33 13.33 14.72
CA ALA A 372 0.70 12.01 14.62
C ALA A 372 0.29 11.48 16.00
N GLN A 373 1.17 11.56 17.00
CA GLN A 373 0.84 11.18 18.38
C GLN A 373 -0.35 11.96 18.91
N TYR A 374 -0.33 13.26 18.72
CA TYR A 374 -1.43 14.12 19.17
C TYR A 374 -2.77 13.71 18.55
N LEU A 375 -2.83 13.54 17.23
CA LEU A 375 -4.06 13.10 16.55
C LEU A 375 -4.49 11.69 16.99
N PHE A 376 -3.54 10.81 17.20
CA PHE A 376 -3.80 9.48 17.75
C PHE A 376 -4.43 9.58 19.15
N ASP A 377 -3.92 10.43 20.04
CA ASP A 377 -4.47 10.63 21.37
C ASP A 377 -5.90 11.21 21.33
N VAL A 378 -6.18 12.17 20.43
CA VAL A 378 -7.53 12.68 20.18
C VAL A 378 -8.47 11.56 19.76
N GLN A 379 -8.03 10.71 18.82
CA GLN A 379 -8.81 9.56 18.36
C GLN A 379 -9.07 8.55 19.48
N GLN A 380 -8.06 8.23 20.30
CA GLN A 380 -8.20 7.27 21.40
C GLN A 380 -9.16 7.76 22.50
N LYS A 381 -9.07 9.03 22.88
CA LYS A 381 -9.97 9.64 23.89
C LYS A 381 -11.42 9.72 23.42
N ASN A 382 -11.64 9.78 22.12
CA ASN A 382 -12.97 10.03 21.54
C ASN A 382 -13.47 8.86 20.67
N ARG A 383 -13.04 7.63 20.94
CA ARG A 383 -13.29 6.42 20.12
C ARG A 383 -14.77 6.20 19.74
N LEU A 384 -15.68 6.50 20.65
CA LEU A 384 -17.11 6.24 20.46
C LEU A 384 -17.87 7.45 19.91
N GLN A 385 -17.21 8.60 19.79
CA GLN A 385 -17.82 9.77 19.20
C GLN A 385 -17.78 9.69 17.67
N GLN A 386 -18.97 9.75 17.05
CA GLN A 386 -19.14 9.65 15.60
C GLN A 386 -19.79 10.91 15.01
N LYS A 387 -19.41 12.11 15.53
CA LYS A 387 -19.97 13.41 15.10
C LYS A 387 -18.85 14.39 14.71
N GLY A 388 -19.13 15.22 13.69
CA GLY A 388 -18.21 16.27 13.24
C GLY A 388 -16.85 15.71 12.86
N LEU A 389 -15.77 16.35 13.30
CA LEU A 389 -14.40 15.92 13.03
C LEU A 389 -14.04 14.57 13.66
N LEU A 390 -14.73 14.15 14.72
CA LEU A 390 -14.44 12.88 15.41
C LEU A 390 -15.08 11.65 14.73
N LYS A 391 -15.86 11.84 13.66
CA LYS A 391 -16.41 10.74 12.88
C LYS A 391 -15.25 10.03 12.16
N ARG A 392 -14.91 8.84 12.65
CA ARG A 392 -13.75 8.08 12.16
C ARG A 392 -13.99 7.40 10.81
N PHE A 393 -15.05 6.60 10.71
CA PHE A 393 -15.35 5.82 9.51
C PHE A 393 -16.30 6.62 8.59
N SER A 394 -15.79 7.72 8.06
CA SER A 394 -16.52 8.54 7.09
C SER A 394 -16.56 7.86 5.73
N ILE A 395 -17.77 7.82 5.13
CA ILE A 395 -17.96 7.33 3.77
C ILE A 395 -17.72 8.42 2.71
N ASN A 396 -17.62 9.70 3.13
CA ASN A 396 -17.22 10.76 2.22
C ASN A 396 -15.74 10.61 1.91
N CYS A 397 -15.38 10.56 0.64
CA CYS A 397 -13.98 10.53 0.25
C CYS A 397 -13.71 11.43 -0.96
N TYR A 398 -12.45 11.77 -1.14
CA TYR A 398 -11.95 12.67 -2.17
C TYR A 398 -10.77 12.04 -2.90
N GLY A 399 -10.79 12.12 -4.23
CA GLY A 399 -9.86 11.45 -5.12
C GLY A 399 -10.46 10.18 -5.72
N LYS A 400 -9.73 9.55 -6.62
CA LYS A 400 -10.15 8.35 -7.33
C LYS A 400 -9.53 7.10 -6.71
N GLN A 401 -10.34 6.08 -6.48
CA GLN A 401 -9.91 4.73 -6.13
C GLN A 401 -10.19 3.81 -7.30
N ASP A 402 -9.14 3.23 -7.89
CA ASP A 402 -9.34 2.25 -8.95
C ASP A 402 -10.00 0.98 -8.43
N THR A 403 -11.05 0.55 -9.10
CA THR A 403 -11.71 -0.74 -8.87
C THR A 403 -10.88 -1.87 -9.47
N LEU A 404 -11.11 -3.11 -9.04
CA LEU A 404 -10.46 -4.28 -9.65
C LEU A 404 -10.75 -4.38 -11.16
N GLU A 405 -11.92 -3.94 -11.60
CA GLU A 405 -12.29 -3.91 -13.01
C GLU A 405 -11.47 -2.88 -13.79
N GLU A 406 -11.33 -1.66 -13.26
CA GLU A 406 -10.49 -0.61 -13.86
C GLU A 406 -9.02 -1.04 -13.94
N MET A 407 -8.49 -1.69 -12.90
CA MET A 407 -7.13 -2.25 -12.91
C MET A 407 -6.98 -3.32 -14.00
N ARG A 408 -7.96 -4.21 -14.17
CA ARG A 408 -7.97 -5.21 -15.25
C ARG A 408 -8.06 -4.57 -16.63
N ASN A 409 -8.87 -3.52 -16.77
CA ASN A 409 -9.00 -2.76 -18.02
C ASN A 409 -7.69 -2.05 -18.37
N THR A 410 -7.05 -1.41 -17.40
CA THR A 410 -5.71 -0.81 -17.57
C THR A 410 -4.69 -1.86 -18.01
N LYS A 411 -4.70 -3.03 -17.38
CA LYS A 411 -3.85 -4.16 -17.76
C LYS A 411 -4.14 -4.65 -19.19
N ALA A 412 -5.41 -4.70 -19.60
CA ALA A 412 -5.81 -5.07 -20.96
C ALA A 412 -5.36 -4.04 -22.01
N LEU A 413 -5.42 -2.73 -21.69
CA LEU A 413 -4.91 -1.67 -22.55
C LEU A 413 -3.38 -1.77 -22.69
N LYS A 414 -2.65 -1.97 -21.61
CA LYS A 414 -1.20 -2.21 -21.63
C LYS A 414 -0.82 -3.45 -22.43
N TYR A 415 -1.63 -4.51 -22.40
CA TYR A 415 -1.40 -5.67 -23.24
C TYR A 415 -1.52 -5.34 -24.73
N LYS A 416 -2.52 -4.55 -25.14
CA LYS A 416 -2.67 -4.12 -26.54
C LYS A 416 -1.45 -3.30 -27.01
N GLU A 417 -0.92 -2.45 -26.15
CA GLU A 417 0.25 -1.62 -26.41
C GLU A 417 1.54 -2.46 -26.56
N LEU A 418 1.73 -3.43 -25.66
CA LEU A 418 3.00 -4.13 -25.48
C LEU A 418 3.04 -5.52 -26.16
N LYS A 419 1.93 -6.03 -26.71
CA LYS A 419 1.84 -7.40 -27.29
C LYS A 419 2.89 -7.72 -28.35
N ASN A 420 3.40 -6.70 -29.06
CA ASN A 420 4.44 -6.85 -30.09
C ASN A 420 5.86 -6.66 -29.53
N LYS A 421 6.01 -6.35 -28.23
CA LYS A 421 7.27 -6.13 -27.52
C LYS A 421 7.45 -7.11 -26.35
N ARG A 422 7.10 -8.40 -26.59
CA ARG A 422 7.04 -9.42 -25.51
C ARG A 422 8.38 -9.67 -24.82
N ASP A 423 9.50 -9.40 -25.49
CA ASP A 423 10.85 -9.56 -24.95
C ASP A 423 11.34 -8.32 -24.16
N SER A 424 10.50 -7.27 -24.04
CA SER A 424 10.86 -6.07 -23.30
C SER A 424 10.65 -6.26 -21.79
N LYS A 425 11.51 -5.63 -20.98
CA LYS A 425 11.34 -5.60 -19.52
C LYS A 425 9.99 -4.98 -19.12
N GLU A 426 9.49 -4.02 -19.91
CA GLU A 426 8.19 -3.40 -19.66
C GLU A 426 7.05 -4.42 -19.83
N TYR A 427 7.05 -5.21 -20.91
CA TYR A 427 6.06 -6.28 -21.06
C TYR A 427 6.14 -7.28 -19.91
N GLU A 428 7.33 -7.72 -19.56
CA GLU A 428 7.55 -8.69 -18.50
C GLU A 428 7.08 -8.15 -17.13
N SER A 429 7.29 -6.86 -16.85
CA SER A 429 6.81 -6.23 -15.60
C SER A 429 5.29 -6.26 -15.44
N TRP A 430 4.52 -6.18 -16.55
CA TRP A 430 3.06 -6.23 -16.56
C TRP A 430 2.50 -7.66 -16.66
N PHE A 431 3.20 -8.55 -17.35
CA PHE A 431 2.66 -9.82 -17.82
C PHE A 431 3.59 -11.00 -17.55
N LEU A 432 4.41 -10.92 -16.51
CA LEU A 432 5.28 -12.02 -16.13
C LEU A 432 4.48 -13.33 -16.07
N ARG A 433 4.94 -14.32 -16.81
CA ARG A 433 4.62 -15.71 -16.69
C ARG A 433 5.93 -16.49 -16.87
N TYR A 434 6.44 -17.00 -15.78
CA TYR A 434 7.73 -17.65 -15.73
C TYR A 434 7.58 -19.03 -15.13
N ILE A 435 7.92 -20.05 -15.94
CA ILE A 435 7.89 -21.46 -15.56
C ILE A 435 9.31 -21.99 -15.78
N PRO A 436 10.06 -22.32 -14.71
CA PRO A 436 11.45 -22.76 -14.82
C PRO A 436 11.65 -23.98 -15.73
N PHE A 437 10.73 -24.94 -15.71
CA PHE A 437 10.75 -26.15 -16.54
C PHE A 437 10.76 -25.81 -18.04
N GLU A 438 9.86 -24.97 -18.52
CA GLU A 438 9.77 -24.57 -19.94
C GLU A 438 11.09 -23.93 -20.42
N LYS A 439 11.71 -23.11 -19.57
CA LYS A 439 12.98 -22.44 -19.88
C LYS A 439 14.17 -23.42 -19.97
N HIS A 440 14.18 -24.46 -19.16
CA HIS A 440 15.23 -25.49 -19.22
C HIS A 440 15.10 -26.33 -20.48
N GLU A 441 13.92 -26.77 -20.89
CA GLU A 441 13.68 -27.48 -22.15
C GLU A 441 14.06 -26.63 -23.37
N GLU A 442 13.74 -25.34 -23.40
CA GLU A 442 14.17 -24.46 -24.51
C GLU A 442 15.69 -24.35 -24.61
N LYS A 443 16.43 -24.30 -23.50
CA LYS A 443 17.89 -24.27 -23.48
C LYS A 443 18.49 -25.57 -23.96
N GLU A 444 17.94 -26.73 -23.58
CA GLU A 444 18.38 -28.03 -24.02
C GLU A 444 18.12 -28.25 -25.52
N ASN A 445 16.93 -27.85 -25.98
CA ASN A 445 16.58 -27.89 -27.40
C ASN A 445 17.45 -26.97 -28.27
N LYS A 446 17.88 -25.81 -27.77
CA LYS A 446 18.83 -24.92 -28.44
C LYS A 446 20.24 -25.53 -28.49
N LYS A 447 20.71 -26.17 -27.41
CA LYS A 447 22.00 -26.87 -27.36
C LYS A 447 22.04 -28.08 -28.30
N SER A 448 20.96 -28.84 -28.39
CA SER A 448 20.85 -29.97 -29.29
C SER A 448 20.85 -29.57 -30.78
N LYS A 449 20.25 -28.40 -31.12
CA LYS A 449 20.25 -27.83 -32.48
C LYS A 449 21.61 -27.25 -32.89
N THR A 450 22.37 -26.68 -31.95
CA THR A 450 23.73 -26.16 -32.21
C THR A 450 24.75 -27.29 -32.28
N GLY A 451 24.57 -28.38 -31.51
CA GLY A 451 25.44 -29.57 -31.59
C GLY A 451 25.28 -30.40 -32.89
N LYS A 452 24.14 -30.31 -33.59
CA LYS A 452 23.91 -30.99 -34.88
C LYS A 452 24.42 -30.21 -36.09
N LYS A 453 24.77 -28.93 -35.98
CA LYS A 453 25.32 -28.13 -37.09
C LYS A 453 26.83 -28.26 -37.31
N SER A 454 27.56 -28.98 -36.45
CA SER A 454 29.02 -29.12 -36.55
C SER A 454 29.51 -30.46 -37.14
N LYS A 455 28.62 -31.36 -37.64
CA LYS A 455 29.02 -32.64 -38.27
C LYS A 455 28.22 -32.95 -39.53
N THR A 456 28.30 -32.15 -40.59
CA THR A 456 28.11 -32.60 -41.96
C THR A 456 28.76 -31.59 -42.89
N GLY A 457 30.03 -31.85 -43.17
CA GLY A 457 30.71 -31.34 -44.35
C GLY A 457 30.55 -32.33 -45.50
N LYS A 458 30.14 -31.81 -46.68
CA LYS A 458 30.28 -32.32 -48.01
C LYS A 458 29.66 -33.71 -48.40
N LYS A 459 28.61 -33.67 -49.25
CA LYS A 459 28.65 -34.22 -50.61
C LYS A 459 27.36 -33.99 -51.41
N SER A 460 27.55 -33.35 -52.53
CA SER A 460 27.04 -33.58 -53.90
C SER A 460 25.56 -33.72 -54.21
N LYS A 461 25.16 -32.86 -55.16
CA LYS A 461 24.00 -32.86 -56.06
C LYS A 461 23.56 -34.20 -56.54
N THR A 462 22.26 -34.45 -56.64
CA THR A 462 21.50 -34.70 -57.87
C THR A 462 20.06 -35.09 -57.56
N GLY A 463 19.07 -34.42 -58.16
CA GLY A 463 18.04 -35.05 -58.96
C GLY A 463 16.67 -35.30 -58.43
N LYS A 464 15.72 -34.45 -58.91
CA LYS A 464 14.34 -34.78 -59.36
C LYS A 464 13.21 -35.13 -58.40
N LYS A 465 12.23 -34.19 -58.41
CA LYS A 465 10.76 -34.33 -58.61
C LYS A 465 10.02 -35.57 -58.08
N SER A 466 8.97 -35.39 -57.26
CA SER A 466 7.52 -35.41 -57.61
C SER A 466 6.65 -35.51 -56.37
N LYS A 467 5.70 -34.65 -56.28
CA LYS A 467 4.22 -34.71 -56.19
C LYS A 467 3.57 -35.70 -55.21
N THR A 468 2.65 -35.09 -54.45
CA THR A 468 1.30 -35.54 -54.07
C THR A 468 1.15 -36.33 -52.79
N GLY A 469 0.28 -35.77 -51.90
CA GLY A 469 -0.86 -36.50 -51.40
C GLY A 469 -1.29 -36.27 -49.97
N LYS A 470 -2.29 -35.42 -49.81
CA LYS A 470 -3.47 -35.53 -48.95
C LYS A 470 -3.41 -35.96 -47.48
N LYS A 471 -3.90 -35.02 -46.63
CA LYS A 471 -4.98 -35.14 -45.64
C LYS A 471 -4.86 -36.13 -44.48
N GLY A 472 -4.95 -35.56 -43.27
CA GLY A 472 -5.41 -36.23 -42.07
C GLY A 472 -5.63 -35.26 -40.93
N LYS A 473 -6.86 -34.79 -40.78
CA LYS A 473 -7.36 -34.07 -39.59
C LYS A 473 -7.49 -35.08 -38.44
N SER A 474 -7.01 -34.71 -37.25
CA SER A 474 -7.58 -35.26 -36.03
C SER A 474 -7.68 -34.14 -34.98
N ASN A 475 -8.93 -33.72 -34.79
CA ASN A 475 -9.37 -32.95 -33.65
C ASN A 475 -9.27 -33.81 -32.38
N LYS A 476 -8.59 -33.33 -31.37
CA LYS A 476 -8.83 -33.77 -30.00
C LYS A 476 -9.23 -32.54 -29.17
N THR A 477 -10.50 -32.48 -28.90
CA THR A 477 -11.23 -31.66 -27.96
C THR A 477 -10.60 -31.75 -26.57
N ARG A 478 -10.08 -30.66 -26.07
CA ARG A 478 -9.87 -30.46 -24.61
C ARG A 478 -11.13 -29.84 -24.05
N LYS A 479 -11.85 -30.61 -23.27
CA LYS A 479 -12.96 -30.15 -22.43
C LYS A 479 -12.42 -29.26 -21.32
N ASN A 480 -13.05 -28.11 -21.21
CA ASN A 480 -12.94 -27.17 -20.09
C ASN A 480 -13.34 -27.85 -18.78
N ILE A 481 -12.47 -27.75 -17.79
CA ILE A 481 -12.85 -27.81 -16.38
C ILE A 481 -12.56 -26.41 -15.82
N LEU A 482 -13.55 -25.57 -15.91
CA LEU A 482 -13.67 -24.32 -15.15
C LEU A 482 -14.85 -24.50 -14.19
N ASN A 483 -14.67 -24.02 -13.00
CA ASN A 483 -15.55 -23.95 -11.85
C ASN A 483 -15.25 -24.98 -10.76
N ILE A 484 -14.57 -24.46 -9.77
CA ILE A 484 -14.84 -24.58 -8.32
C ILE A 484 -13.73 -23.74 -7.64
N PHE A 485 -14.12 -22.54 -7.21
CA PHE A 485 -13.58 -21.75 -6.07
C PHE A 485 -14.02 -20.30 -6.24
N ASN A 486 -15.30 -20.10 -5.95
CA ASN A 486 -15.83 -18.84 -5.43
C ASN A 486 -16.32 -19.17 -4.00
N ILE A 487 -15.60 -18.70 -3.01
CA ILE A 487 -16.13 -18.18 -1.74
C ILE A 487 -15.02 -17.32 -1.14
#